data_39cfcbf4d2eb4f9867d94abd31743827
#
_entry.id   39cfcbf4d2eb4f9867d94abd31743827
#
_cell.length_a   1.000
_cell.length_b   1.000
_cell.length_c   1.000
_cell.angle_alpha   90.00
_cell.angle_beta   90.00
_cell.angle_gamma   90.00
#
_symmetry.space_group_name_H-M   'P 1'
#
loop_
_entity.id
_entity.type
_entity.pdbx_description
1 polymer ?
#
loop_
_entity_poly.entity_id
_entity_poly.type
_entity_poly.pdbx_seq_one_letter_code
_entity_poly.pdbx_strand_id
1 'polypeptide(L)'
;MDTKKKRSGGFGSIFFMIIIIGIVWAVIAQMSQRTSNYKYKDFESDLKSGRITDVVISQNAEVPTGTLTITFTDGSRDTLNVSDVVSVQEKLDDKNITYTVRDVKRDSVWMTTILPFGMCLIVVVALMLMMTRQAGGGGNAKMMNFGKSRARMISGDANKVTFKDVAGLNEEKEELEEIVDFLKDPVKYTNLGARIPKGVILTGPPGTGKTLLAKAVAGEAGVPFFSISGSDFVEMFVGVGASRVRDMFEEAKKNAPCIIFIDEIDAVARRRGTGMGGGHDEREQTLNQMLVEMDGFGVNEGIIVMAATNRVDILDPAILRPGRFDRKVVVGRPDVRGRLEILNVHAAKKPLGDDVDLDSLARTTAGFTGADLENILNEAAINAAKSKRKFITNADVNYAFVKVGIGVEKRSKIISEKEKKITAYHESGHAILFHVLPDVGPVHTISIIPTGMGAAGYTMPLPEKDEMFNTKGKMLQNIIVSLGGRVAEELIFDDITTGASQDIKQATATARDMVTKYGFSDRLGLINYASSDEDEVFIGRDLAHTRPYGEDIATAIDEEVKNIIDDCYAQAKKIISEHIDVLEKSSELLLEKEKVTREEFEALFDNGSGTDDDGIMGTTIV
;
A
#
# COMPACT_ATOMS: atom_id res chain seq x y z
N MET A 1 23.26 -6.04 29.24
CA MET A 1 24.63 -5.48 29.22
C MET A 1 24.67 -4.38 28.17
N ASP A 2 24.56 -3.15 28.68
CA ASP A 2 24.53 -1.93 27.88
C ASP A 2 25.92 -1.57 27.38
N THR A 3 26.11 -1.46 26.07
CA THR A 3 27.28 -0.82 25.50
C THR A 3 26.91 0.57 24.95
N LYS A 4 27.15 1.58 25.77
CA LYS A 4 27.10 3.00 25.38
C LYS A 4 28.06 3.28 24.23
N LYS A 5 27.54 3.56 23.04
CA LYS A 5 28.29 4.13 21.92
C LYS A 5 28.62 5.59 22.19
N LYS A 6 29.91 5.89 22.48
CA LYS A 6 30.45 7.26 22.62
C LYS A 6 30.24 8.05 21.33
N ARG A 7 29.46 9.12 21.41
CA ARG A 7 29.41 10.21 20.43
C ARG A 7 30.69 11.05 20.53
N SER A 8 31.63 10.87 19.63
CA SER A 8 32.83 11.66 19.48
C SER A 8 32.79 12.42 18.14
N GLY A 9 31.89 13.38 18.01
CA GLY A 9 31.77 14.18 16.78
C GLY A 9 31.66 15.70 16.97
N GLY A 10 31.63 16.19 18.22
CA GLY A 10 31.35 17.61 18.47
C GLY A 10 32.59 18.49 18.69
N PHE A 11 33.70 17.95 19.13
CA PHE A 11 34.88 18.78 19.53
C PHE A 11 35.64 19.38 18.35
N GLY A 12 35.74 18.68 17.22
CA GLY A 12 36.46 19.19 16.03
C GLY A 12 35.76 20.38 15.36
N SER A 13 34.44 20.39 15.30
CA SER A 13 33.68 21.48 14.67
C SER A 13 33.67 22.76 15.53
N ILE A 14 33.60 22.61 16.84
CA ILE A 14 33.63 23.73 17.79
C ILE A 14 35.03 24.41 17.76
N PHE A 15 36.10 23.63 17.73
CA PHE A 15 37.46 24.14 17.64
C PHE A 15 37.70 24.92 16.33
N PHE A 16 37.16 24.42 15.21
CA PHE A 16 37.25 25.12 13.92
C PHE A 16 36.45 26.44 13.89
N MET A 17 35.29 26.47 14.52
CA MET A 17 34.49 27.69 14.64
C MET A 17 35.18 28.76 15.48
N ILE A 18 35.86 28.36 16.54
CA ILE A 18 36.66 29.28 17.38
C ILE A 18 37.83 29.89 16.59
N ILE A 19 38.52 29.11 15.74
CA ILE A 19 39.62 29.62 14.89
C ILE A 19 39.09 30.62 13.86
N ILE A 20 37.95 30.33 13.21
CA ILE A 20 37.34 31.26 12.23
C ILE A 20 36.94 32.56 12.91
N ILE A 21 36.29 32.49 14.07
CA ILE A 21 35.94 33.68 14.86
C ILE A 21 37.17 34.47 15.27
N GLY A 22 38.25 33.80 15.66
CA GLY A 22 39.54 34.45 16.00
C GLY A 22 40.16 35.17 14.81
N ILE A 23 40.14 34.57 13.62
CA ILE A 23 40.66 35.18 12.38
C ILE A 23 39.81 36.42 11.98
N VAL A 24 38.49 36.29 12.01
CA VAL A 24 37.56 37.39 11.70
C VAL A 24 37.76 38.54 12.71
N TRP A 25 37.95 38.23 14.00
CA TRP A 25 38.18 39.23 15.04
C TRP A 25 39.52 39.93 14.83
N ALA A 26 40.59 39.22 14.47
CA ALA A 26 41.90 39.79 14.17
C ALA A 26 41.85 40.72 12.95
N VAL A 27 41.12 40.36 11.89
CA VAL A 27 40.92 41.21 10.70
C VAL A 27 40.11 42.46 11.05
N ILE A 28 39.07 42.35 11.85
CA ILE A 28 38.27 43.51 12.29
C ILE A 28 39.09 44.42 13.20
N ALA A 29 39.92 43.87 14.10
CA ALA A 29 40.79 44.65 14.97
C ALA A 29 41.88 45.42 14.18
N GLN A 30 42.39 44.84 13.08
CA GLN A 30 43.33 45.50 12.19
C GLN A 30 42.70 46.63 11.35
N MET A 31 41.41 46.52 11.03
CA MET A 31 40.65 47.57 10.32
C MET A 31 40.19 48.72 11.21
N SER A 32 40.28 48.62 12.54
CA SER A 32 39.85 49.65 13.49
C SER A 32 41.01 50.63 13.80
N GLN A 33 41.54 51.29 12.77
CA GLN A 33 42.39 52.43 13.00
C GLN A 33 41.53 53.61 13.49
N ARG A 34 41.86 54.13 14.68
CA ARG A 34 41.25 55.37 15.21
C ARG A 34 41.58 56.52 14.27
N THR A 35 40.61 57.05 13.56
CA THR A 35 40.70 58.30 12.85
C THR A 35 40.74 59.44 13.87
N SER A 36 41.87 60.10 14.01
CA SER A 36 41.97 61.31 14.79
C SER A 36 41.16 62.45 14.16
N ASN A 37 40.40 63.14 14.97
CA ASN A 37 39.61 64.30 14.52
C ASN A 37 40.45 65.61 14.42
N TYR A 38 41.78 65.54 14.65
CA TYR A 38 42.72 66.69 14.61
C TYR A 38 42.98 67.09 13.16
N LYS A 39 42.70 68.34 12.84
CA LYS A 39 42.79 68.90 11.47
C LYS A 39 44.01 69.73 11.24
N TYR A 40 44.41 69.86 9.97
CA TYR A 40 45.58 70.69 9.59
C TYR A 40 45.45 72.13 10.05
N LYS A 41 44.26 72.73 10.12
CA LYS A 41 44.04 74.08 10.68
C LYS A 41 44.36 74.16 12.18
N ASP A 42 44.06 73.13 12.92
CA ASP A 42 44.29 73.02 14.35
C ASP A 42 45.77 72.94 14.59
N PHE A 43 46.52 72.16 13.77
CA PHE A 43 47.96 72.09 13.75
C PHE A 43 48.63 73.46 13.50
N GLU A 44 48.18 74.22 12.51
CA GLU A 44 48.71 75.58 12.25
C GLU A 44 48.46 76.57 13.40
N SER A 45 47.33 76.45 14.06
CA SER A 45 46.97 77.26 15.22
C SER A 45 47.87 76.93 16.43
N ASP A 46 48.06 75.59 16.69
CA ASP A 46 48.86 75.12 17.79
C ASP A 46 50.35 75.36 17.58
N LEU A 47 50.79 75.33 16.31
CA LEU A 47 52.15 75.73 15.90
C LEU A 47 52.44 77.23 16.17
N LYS A 48 51.46 78.09 15.89
CA LYS A 48 51.56 79.55 16.15
C LYS A 48 51.50 79.89 17.64
N SER A 49 50.74 79.13 18.41
CA SER A 49 50.57 79.32 19.86
C SER A 49 51.64 78.68 20.72
N GLY A 50 52.66 78.00 20.15
CA GLY A 50 53.75 77.36 20.86
C GLY A 50 53.33 76.15 21.72
N ARG A 51 52.21 75.51 21.45
CA ARG A 51 51.70 74.35 22.19
C ARG A 51 52.35 73.01 21.78
N ILE A 52 53.13 72.96 20.69
CA ILE A 52 53.72 71.74 20.15
C ILE A 52 55.18 71.64 20.70
N THR A 53 55.49 70.49 21.32
CA THR A 53 56.80 70.25 21.93
C THR A 53 57.68 69.39 21.03
N ASP A 54 57.14 68.37 20.41
CA ASP A 54 57.89 67.46 19.53
C ASP A 54 56.98 66.90 18.45
N VAL A 55 57.53 66.65 17.25
CA VAL A 55 56.79 66.09 16.12
C VAL A 55 57.57 64.93 15.53
N VAL A 56 56.90 63.74 15.45
CA VAL A 56 57.42 62.57 14.76
C VAL A 56 56.79 62.48 13.39
N ILE A 57 57.60 62.63 12.35
CA ILE A 57 57.18 62.54 10.96
C ILE A 57 57.38 61.12 10.45
N SER A 58 56.36 60.47 10.10
CA SER A 58 56.37 59.15 9.44
C SER A 58 55.96 59.31 7.98
N GLN A 59 56.96 59.23 7.08
CA GLN A 59 56.70 59.28 5.63
C GLN A 59 55.98 58.03 5.16
N ASN A 60 55.05 58.20 4.27
CA ASN A 60 54.36 57.06 3.57
C ASN A 60 55.26 56.60 2.41
N ALA A 61 54.97 55.38 1.90
CA ALA A 61 55.60 54.85 0.71
C ALA A 61 55.34 55.71 -0.55
N GLU A 62 54.28 56.47 -0.55
CA GLU A 62 53.86 57.41 -1.61
C GLU A 62 54.27 58.84 -1.18
N VAL A 63 55.41 59.26 -1.61
CA VAL A 63 55.95 60.61 -1.40
C VAL A 63 55.16 61.62 -2.23
N PRO A 64 54.84 62.87 -1.70
CA PRO A 64 55.32 63.49 -0.47
C PRO A 64 54.44 63.32 0.76
N THR A 65 53.46 62.37 0.76
CA THR A 65 52.52 62.21 1.87
C THR A 65 53.16 61.58 3.12
N GLY A 66 52.58 61.89 4.29
CA GLY A 66 53.03 61.32 5.55
C GLY A 66 52.08 61.53 6.71
N THR A 67 52.36 60.91 7.85
CA THR A 67 51.60 61.04 9.10
C THR A 67 52.49 61.72 10.14
N LEU A 68 52.05 62.82 10.73
CA LEU A 68 52.65 63.50 11.85
C LEU A 68 52.07 62.91 13.14
N THR A 69 52.91 62.53 14.07
CA THR A 69 52.54 62.32 15.46
C THR A 69 53.02 63.51 16.28
N ILE A 70 52.10 64.32 16.74
CA ILE A 70 52.34 65.58 17.42
C ILE A 70 52.26 65.36 18.92
N THR A 71 53.28 65.79 19.68
CA THR A 71 53.24 65.77 21.13
C THR A 71 53.11 67.20 21.63
N PHE A 72 52.10 67.44 22.43
CA PHE A 72 51.80 68.77 22.99
C PHE A 72 52.50 69.00 24.32
N THR A 73 52.49 70.24 24.78
CA THR A 73 53.15 70.67 26.07
C THR A 73 52.45 70.07 27.30
N ASP A 74 51.22 69.58 27.17
CA ASP A 74 50.47 68.87 28.20
C ASP A 74 50.73 67.34 28.22
N GLY A 75 51.59 66.85 27.32
CA GLY A 75 51.90 65.42 27.17
C GLY A 75 50.89 64.61 26.34
N SER A 76 49.80 65.19 25.86
CA SER A 76 48.85 64.54 24.94
C SER A 76 49.49 64.31 23.56
N ARG A 77 49.01 63.32 22.84
CA ARG A 77 49.48 63.00 21.48
C ARG A 77 48.29 62.90 20.54
N ASP A 78 48.46 63.49 19.35
CA ASP A 78 47.51 63.37 18.29
C ASP A 78 48.21 63.03 16.97
N THR A 79 47.47 62.53 16.00
CA THR A 79 47.98 62.12 14.69
C THR A 79 47.29 62.92 13.58
N LEU A 80 48.08 63.41 12.63
CA LEU A 80 47.58 64.17 11.48
C LEU A 80 48.22 63.66 10.20
N ASN A 81 47.34 63.28 9.22
CA ASN A 81 47.82 62.93 7.88
C ASN A 81 48.05 64.21 7.06
N VAL A 82 49.20 64.28 6.42
CA VAL A 82 49.57 65.44 5.61
C VAL A 82 49.90 65.02 4.17
N SER A 83 49.52 65.86 3.24
CA SER A 83 49.71 65.63 1.81
C SER A 83 51.12 65.97 1.33
N ASP A 84 51.84 66.79 2.09
CA ASP A 84 53.25 67.21 1.80
C ASP A 84 54.02 67.33 3.08
N VAL A 85 54.93 66.39 3.30
CA VAL A 85 55.81 66.34 4.47
C VAL A 85 56.91 67.45 4.43
N VAL A 86 57.39 67.81 3.23
CA VAL A 86 58.44 68.80 3.05
C VAL A 86 57.97 70.20 3.48
N SER A 87 56.77 70.57 3.08
CA SER A 87 56.16 71.84 3.49
C SER A 87 55.94 71.98 5.00
N VAL A 88 55.72 70.84 5.67
CA VAL A 88 55.56 70.75 7.13
C VAL A 88 56.93 70.87 7.81
N GLN A 89 57.98 70.24 7.27
CA GLN A 89 59.31 70.35 7.79
C GLN A 89 59.81 71.84 7.76
N GLU A 90 59.63 72.53 6.62
CA GLU A 90 59.95 73.97 6.52
C GLU A 90 59.22 74.80 7.58
N LYS A 91 57.93 74.54 7.85
CA LYS A 91 57.20 75.27 8.88
C LYS A 91 57.63 74.95 10.31
N LEU A 92 58.11 73.72 10.57
CA LEU A 92 58.68 73.33 11.86
C LEU A 92 60.04 73.94 12.08
N ASP A 93 60.90 74.00 11.04
CA ASP A 93 62.20 74.64 11.05
C ASP A 93 62.12 76.19 11.31
N ASP A 94 61.15 76.83 10.63
CA ASP A 94 60.85 78.25 10.83
C ASP A 94 60.45 78.57 12.29
N LYS A 95 59.95 77.64 13.04
CA LYS A 95 59.52 77.78 14.43
C LYS A 95 60.46 77.18 15.46
N ASN A 96 61.65 76.68 15.02
CA ASN A 96 62.62 75.97 15.84
C ASN A 96 62.06 74.85 16.71
N ILE A 97 61.13 74.09 16.18
CA ILE A 97 60.50 72.90 16.85
C ILE A 97 61.30 71.68 16.44
N THR A 98 61.72 70.87 17.41
CA THR A 98 62.45 69.62 17.16
C THR A 98 61.48 68.58 16.53
N TYR A 99 61.96 67.92 15.47
CA TYR A 99 61.23 66.83 14.88
C TYR A 99 62.15 65.65 14.55
N THR A 100 61.55 64.45 14.55
CA THR A 100 62.20 63.20 14.19
C THR A 100 61.57 62.59 12.97
N VAL A 101 62.34 62.31 11.92
CA VAL A 101 61.85 61.59 10.74
C VAL A 101 62.12 60.12 10.92
N ARG A 102 61.07 59.33 10.81
CA ARG A 102 61.15 57.85 10.83
C ARG A 102 61.25 57.31 9.42
N ASP A 103 62.02 56.19 9.28
CA ASP A 103 62.13 55.46 8.03
C ASP A 103 60.81 54.97 7.54
N VAL A 104 60.67 54.90 6.20
CA VAL A 104 59.46 54.39 5.54
C VAL A 104 59.27 52.92 5.87
N LYS A 105 58.14 52.56 6.52
CA LYS A 105 57.77 51.17 6.74
C LYS A 105 57.49 50.51 5.38
N ARG A 106 58.42 49.69 4.91
CA ARG A 106 58.17 48.80 3.77
C ARG A 106 57.37 47.57 4.28
N ASP A 107 56.10 47.44 3.90
CA ASP A 107 55.31 46.24 4.18
C ASP A 107 55.99 45.05 3.51
N SER A 108 56.39 44.08 4.30
CA SER A 108 56.99 42.86 3.78
C SER A 108 55.89 42.07 2.98
N VAL A 109 56.10 41.91 1.67
CA VAL A 109 55.25 41.11 0.76
C VAL A 109 54.98 39.71 1.32
N TRP A 110 55.91 39.21 2.14
CA TRP A 110 55.76 37.94 2.86
C TRP A 110 54.63 37.99 3.87
N MET A 111 54.46 39.05 4.62
CA MET A 111 53.44 39.14 5.69
C MET A 111 52.07 39.58 5.19
N THR A 112 52.06 40.44 4.16
CA THR A 112 50.78 40.98 3.63
C THR A 112 50.13 40.12 2.57
N THR A 113 50.91 39.32 1.82
CA THR A 113 50.40 38.56 0.68
C THR A 113 50.63 37.05 0.83
N ILE A 114 51.85 36.61 1.06
CA ILE A 114 52.21 35.18 1.03
C ILE A 114 51.61 34.42 2.23
N LEU A 115 51.67 35.01 3.42
CA LEU A 115 51.19 34.37 4.64
C LEU A 115 49.65 34.16 4.63
N PRO A 116 48.78 35.14 4.27
CA PRO A 116 47.37 34.95 4.16
C PRO A 116 46.96 33.93 3.09
N PHE A 117 47.59 33.98 1.90
CA PHE A 117 47.32 33.02 0.82
C PHE A 117 47.77 31.60 1.19
N GLY A 118 48.91 31.45 1.87
CA GLY A 118 49.39 30.17 2.39
C GLY A 118 48.45 29.58 3.44
N MET A 119 47.94 30.38 4.37
CA MET A 119 46.93 29.93 5.34
C MET A 119 45.60 29.54 4.67
N CYS A 120 45.16 30.32 3.70
CA CYS A 120 43.95 30.01 2.96
C CYS A 120 44.07 28.66 2.20
N LEU A 121 45.23 28.41 1.57
CA LEU A 121 45.51 27.14 0.90
C LEU A 121 45.50 25.95 1.88
N ILE A 122 46.11 26.11 3.06
CA ILE A 122 46.11 25.07 4.10
C ILE A 122 44.68 24.76 4.57
N VAL A 123 43.84 25.79 4.77
CA VAL A 123 42.46 25.63 5.16
C VAL A 123 41.66 24.90 4.07
N VAL A 124 41.85 25.25 2.80
CA VAL A 124 41.16 24.58 1.66
C VAL A 124 41.59 23.12 1.56
N VAL A 125 42.90 22.82 1.69
CA VAL A 125 43.40 21.44 1.67
C VAL A 125 42.90 20.65 2.88
N ALA A 126 42.84 21.24 4.07
CA ALA A 126 42.32 20.61 5.27
C ALA A 126 40.78 20.32 5.13
N LEU A 127 40.00 21.25 4.57
CA LEU A 127 38.61 21.08 4.26
C LEU A 127 38.40 19.96 3.21
N MET A 128 39.24 19.94 2.17
CA MET A 128 39.17 18.90 1.13
C MET A 128 39.49 17.51 1.69
N LEU A 129 40.50 17.40 2.56
CA LEU A 129 40.85 16.16 3.26
C LEU A 129 39.78 15.75 4.28
N MET A 130 39.11 16.71 4.90
CA MET A 130 37.99 16.44 5.82
C MET A 130 36.75 15.98 5.06
N MET A 131 36.43 16.61 3.92
CA MET A 131 35.36 16.16 3.02
C MET A 131 35.63 14.78 2.44
N THR A 132 36.86 14.47 2.03
CA THR A 132 37.20 13.13 1.52
C THR A 132 37.16 12.07 2.62
N ARG A 133 37.57 12.37 3.86
CA ARG A 133 37.41 11.46 5.01
C ARG A 133 35.95 11.27 5.42
N GLN A 134 35.11 12.27 5.30
CA GLN A 134 33.70 12.21 5.61
C GLN A 134 32.88 11.53 4.48
N ALA A 135 33.30 11.68 3.22
CA ALA A 135 32.76 10.97 2.06
C ALA A 135 33.18 9.49 2.02
N GLY A 136 34.38 9.16 2.54
CA GLY A 136 34.86 7.75 2.59
C GLY A 136 34.27 6.87 3.69
N GLY A 137 33.60 7.43 4.71
CA GLY A 137 33.20 6.67 5.90
C GLY A 137 31.71 6.36 6.07
N GLY A 138 30.79 6.90 5.29
CA GLY A 138 29.36 6.67 5.56
C GLY A 138 28.39 6.92 4.40
N GLY A 139 28.76 7.69 3.40
CA GLY A 139 27.90 8.04 2.26
C GLY A 139 27.89 6.95 1.18
N ASN A 140 29.03 6.46 0.78
CA ASN A 140 29.15 5.44 -0.26
C ASN A 140 28.61 4.06 0.16
N ALA A 141 28.73 3.69 1.43
CA ALA A 141 28.14 2.44 1.93
C ALA A 141 26.58 2.47 1.94
N LYS A 142 25.98 3.63 2.14
CA LYS A 142 24.52 3.79 2.02
C LYS A 142 24.08 3.82 0.54
N MET A 143 24.80 4.48 -0.34
CA MET A 143 24.51 4.48 -1.78
C MET A 143 24.72 3.10 -2.42
N MET A 144 25.75 2.34 -2.04
CA MET A 144 25.97 0.97 -2.52
C MET A 144 24.92 -0.02 -2.01
N ASN A 145 24.21 0.27 -0.92
CA ASN A 145 23.14 -0.58 -0.42
C ASN A 145 21.76 -0.31 -1.04
N PHE A 146 21.57 0.77 -1.81
CA PHE A 146 20.30 1.06 -2.47
C PHE A 146 19.91 0.04 -3.54
N GLY A 147 20.87 -0.57 -4.19
CA GLY A 147 20.66 -1.60 -5.21
C GLY A 147 20.59 -3.04 -4.68
N LYS A 148 20.80 -3.26 -3.37
CA LYS A 148 20.73 -4.61 -2.81
C LYS A 148 19.30 -5.09 -2.67
N SER A 149 19.10 -6.38 -2.94
CA SER A 149 17.82 -7.05 -2.78
C SER A 149 17.32 -6.96 -1.34
N ARG A 150 16.02 -6.70 -1.18
CA ARG A 150 15.30 -6.78 0.10
C ARG A 150 14.70 -8.16 0.35
N ALA A 151 15.02 -9.15 -0.49
CA ALA A 151 14.51 -10.49 -0.37
C ALA A 151 14.84 -11.07 1.02
N ARG A 152 13.82 -11.64 1.66
CA ARG A 152 14.00 -12.36 2.93
C ARG A 152 14.33 -13.80 2.63
N MET A 153 15.55 -14.22 2.97
CA MET A 153 15.93 -15.63 2.90
C MET A 153 15.47 -16.34 4.18
N ILE A 154 14.69 -17.39 4.02
CA ILE A 154 14.36 -18.35 5.06
C ILE A 154 15.16 -19.61 4.72
N SER A 155 16.10 -20.02 5.58
CA SER A 155 16.84 -21.25 5.37
C SER A 155 15.90 -22.46 5.40
N GLY A 156 16.21 -23.53 4.65
CA GLY A 156 15.37 -24.72 4.59
C GLY A 156 15.03 -25.29 5.96
N ASP A 157 16.01 -25.34 6.88
CA ASP A 157 15.82 -25.83 8.25
C ASP A 157 14.94 -24.91 9.11
N ALA A 158 14.84 -23.61 8.79
CA ALA A 158 14.02 -22.66 9.51
C ALA A 158 12.57 -22.60 8.97
N ASN A 159 12.31 -23.09 7.76
CA ASN A 159 10.98 -23.16 7.20
C ASN A 159 10.25 -24.39 7.73
N LYS A 160 9.36 -24.18 8.72
CA LYS A 160 8.57 -25.24 9.34
C LYS A 160 7.24 -25.52 8.64
N VAL A 161 6.87 -24.73 7.62
CA VAL A 161 5.61 -24.86 6.88
C VAL A 161 5.76 -25.97 5.84
N THR A 162 4.89 -26.97 5.89
CA THR A 162 4.85 -28.13 5.00
C THR A 162 3.46 -28.27 4.38
N PHE A 163 3.27 -29.25 3.48
CA PHE A 163 1.95 -29.55 2.91
C PHE A 163 0.89 -29.95 3.95
N LYS A 164 1.29 -30.34 5.16
CA LYS A 164 0.37 -30.62 6.28
C LYS A 164 -0.27 -29.36 6.85
N ASP A 165 0.37 -28.22 6.69
CA ASP A 165 -0.14 -26.93 7.14
C ASP A 165 -1.04 -26.25 6.09
N VAL A 166 -1.11 -26.82 4.88
CA VAL A 166 -1.96 -26.36 3.78
C VAL A 166 -3.16 -27.28 3.66
N ALA A 167 -4.35 -26.77 3.84
CA ALA A 167 -5.60 -27.53 3.76
C ALA A 167 -6.41 -27.11 2.54
N GLY A 168 -7.24 -28.03 2.01
CA GLY A 168 -8.21 -27.77 0.96
C GLY A 168 -7.65 -27.40 -0.41
N LEU A 169 -6.42 -27.80 -0.73
CA LEU A 169 -5.74 -27.60 -2.00
C LEU A 169 -5.06 -28.90 -2.45
N ASN A 170 -5.82 -30.00 -2.54
CA ASN A 170 -5.25 -31.32 -2.76
C ASN A 170 -4.69 -31.47 -4.18
N GLU A 171 -5.41 -31.00 -5.19
CA GLU A 171 -5.02 -31.05 -6.58
C GLU A 171 -3.81 -30.15 -6.86
N GLU A 172 -3.79 -28.95 -6.28
CA GLU A 172 -2.67 -28.00 -6.42
C GLU A 172 -1.40 -28.53 -5.72
N LYS A 173 -1.55 -29.26 -4.60
CA LYS A 173 -0.41 -29.93 -3.94
C LYS A 173 0.15 -31.04 -4.80
N GLU A 174 -0.71 -31.92 -5.35
CA GLU A 174 -0.30 -32.99 -6.25
C GLU A 174 0.45 -32.46 -7.48
N GLU A 175 -0.06 -31.37 -8.08
CA GLU A 175 0.62 -30.70 -9.19
C GLU A 175 2.00 -30.14 -8.81
N LEU A 176 2.18 -29.70 -7.57
CA LEU A 176 3.43 -29.14 -7.07
C LEU A 176 4.38 -30.20 -6.45
N GLU A 177 3.92 -31.42 -6.18
CA GLU A 177 4.77 -32.51 -5.68
C GLU A 177 5.88 -32.87 -6.66
N GLU A 178 5.64 -32.77 -7.97
CA GLU A 178 6.70 -32.97 -8.98
C GLU A 178 7.87 -31.99 -8.80
N ILE A 179 7.58 -30.74 -8.39
CA ILE A 179 8.60 -29.72 -8.14
C ILE A 179 9.38 -30.05 -6.86
N VAL A 180 8.67 -30.51 -5.82
CA VAL A 180 9.28 -30.95 -4.57
C VAL A 180 10.22 -32.12 -4.82
N ASP A 181 9.78 -33.14 -5.57
CA ASP A 181 10.59 -34.31 -5.94
C ASP A 181 11.83 -33.92 -6.73
N PHE A 182 11.68 -33.01 -7.70
CA PHE A 182 12.83 -32.50 -8.46
C PHE A 182 13.84 -31.78 -7.57
N LEU A 183 13.39 -30.93 -6.66
CA LEU A 183 14.29 -30.17 -5.77
C LEU A 183 15.02 -31.13 -4.79
N LYS A 184 14.39 -32.26 -4.41
CA LYS A 184 14.99 -33.29 -3.57
C LYS A 184 16.00 -34.17 -4.34
N ASP A 185 15.65 -34.57 -5.57
CA ASP A 185 16.48 -35.45 -6.41
C ASP A 185 16.47 -35.03 -7.89
N PRO A 186 17.23 -33.99 -8.28
CA PRO A 186 17.31 -33.51 -9.65
C PRO A 186 17.86 -34.57 -10.65
N VAL A 187 18.69 -35.48 -10.17
CA VAL A 187 19.40 -36.46 -11.02
C VAL A 187 18.41 -37.44 -11.66
N LYS A 188 17.38 -37.85 -10.95
CA LYS A 188 16.31 -38.74 -11.44
C LYS A 188 15.68 -38.21 -12.73
N TYR A 189 15.42 -36.91 -12.81
CA TYR A 189 14.76 -36.25 -13.94
C TYR A 189 15.73 -35.99 -15.10
N THR A 190 16.95 -35.54 -14.79
CA THR A 190 17.97 -35.25 -15.81
C THR A 190 18.42 -36.49 -16.58
N ASN A 191 18.51 -37.63 -15.91
CA ASN A 191 18.88 -38.91 -16.53
C ASN A 191 17.84 -39.40 -17.55
N LEU A 192 16.59 -39.02 -17.40
CA LEU A 192 15.51 -39.33 -18.35
C LEU A 192 15.34 -38.25 -19.43
N GLY A 193 16.15 -37.18 -19.42
CA GLY A 193 16.04 -36.04 -20.34
C GLY A 193 14.84 -35.15 -20.11
N ALA A 194 14.18 -35.26 -18.94
CA ALA A 194 13.05 -34.43 -18.59
C ALA A 194 13.51 -32.98 -18.33
N ARG A 195 12.69 -32.03 -18.79
CA ARG A 195 12.86 -30.60 -18.51
C ARG A 195 11.87 -30.18 -17.43
N ILE A 196 12.40 -29.68 -16.32
CA ILE A 196 11.59 -29.15 -15.22
C ILE A 196 11.20 -27.71 -15.51
N PRO A 197 9.98 -27.26 -15.16
CA PRO A 197 9.59 -25.88 -15.31
C PRO A 197 10.50 -24.95 -14.51
N LYS A 198 11.02 -23.90 -15.15
CA LYS A 198 11.84 -22.90 -14.47
C LYS A 198 11.00 -22.00 -13.56
N GLY A 199 9.75 -21.80 -13.90
CA GLY A 199 8.85 -20.94 -13.16
C GLY A 199 7.45 -21.48 -13.07
N VAL A 200 6.82 -21.21 -11.92
CA VAL A 200 5.42 -21.50 -11.61
C VAL A 200 4.71 -20.25 -11.21
N ILE A 201 3.57 -19.98 -11.82
CA ILE A 201 2.72 -18.86 -11.42
C ILE A 201 1.48 -19.36 -10.71
N LEU A 202 1.28 -18.89 -9.47
CA LEU A 202 0.10 -19.16 -8.66
C LEU A 202 -0.90 -18.03 -8.89
N THR A 203 -2.09 -18.39 -9.38
CA THR A 203 -3.13 -17.40 -9.71
C THR A 203 -4.40 -17.69 -8.93
N GLY A 204 -5.19 -16.66 -8.63
CA GLY A 204 -6.48 -16.84 -7.95
C GLY A 204 -6.84 -15.69 -7.03
N PRO A 205 -8.04 -15.69 -6.43
CA PRO A 205 -8.51 -14.64 -5.55
C PRO A 205 -7.58 -14.38 -4.36
N PRO A 206 -7.60 -13.17 -3.76
CA PRO A 206 -6.85 -12.90 -2.54
C PRO A 206 -7.34 -13.80 -1.40
N GLY A 207 -6.44 -14.14 -0.46
CA GLY A 207 -6.79 -14.93 0.72
C GLY A 207 -6.91 -16.45 0.50
N THR A 208 -6.65 -16.96 -0.71
CA THR A 208 -6.76 -18.42 -1.03
C THR A 208 -5.53 -19.24 -0.63
N GLY A 209 -4.48 -18.62 -0.09
CA GLY A 209 -3.31 -19.34 0.43
C GLY A 209 -2.12 -19.48 -0.52
N LYS A 210 -2.06 -18.73 -1.64
CA LYS A 210 -0.96 -18.79 -2.63
C LYS A 210 0.43 -18.68 -2.00
N THR A 211 0.64 -17.69 -1.15
CA THR A 211 1.91 -17.46 -0.45
C THR A 211 2.22 -18.58 0.55
N LEU A 212 1.19 -19.14 1.20
CA LEU A 212 1.34 -20.28 2.11
C LEU A 212 1.74 -21.54 1.35
N LEU A 213 1.11 -21.81 0.22
CA LEU A 213 1.40 -22.95 -0.66
C LEU A 213 2.85 -22.88 -1.17
N ALA A 214 3.33 -21.72 -1.63
CA ALA A 214 4.72 -21.54 -2.07
C ALA A 214 5.72 -21.82 -0.93
N LYS A 215 5.43 -21.38 0.30
CA LYS A 215 6.25 -21.69 1.48
C LYS A 215 6.23 -23.18 1.81
N ALA A 216 5.08 -23.83 1.65
CA ALA A 216 4.95 -25.27 1.92
C ALA A 216 5.77 -26.11 0.92
N VAL A 217 5.77 -25.73 -0.36
CA VAL A 217 6.64 -26.38 -1.37
C VAL A 217 8.11 -26.32 -0.96
N ALA A 218 8.60 -25.16 -0.52
CA ALA A 218 9.98 -25.00 -0.09
C ALA A 218 10.28 -25.78 1.19
N GLY A 219 9.36 -25.78 2.16
CA GLY A 219 9.51 -26.54 3.40
C GLY A 219 9.45 -28.04 3.19
N GLU A 220 8.58 -28.52 2.30
CA GLU A 220 8.50 -29.94 1.93
C GLU A 220 9.73 -30.40 1.17
N ALA A 221 10.30 -29.54 0.30
CA ALA A 221 11.55 -29.81 -0.41
C ALA A 221 12.79 -29.65 0.49
N GLY A 222 12.70 -28.96 1.62
CA GLY A 222 13.84 -28.69 2.52
C GLY A 222 14.85 -27.69 1.94
N VAL A 223 14.44 -26.82 1.01
CA VAL A 223 15.34 -25.88 0.33
C VAL A 223 15.16 -24.44 0.83
N PRO A 224 16.19 -23.57 0.67
CA PRO A 224 16.08 -22.15 0.97
C PRO A 224 14.95 -21.47 0.18
N PHE A 225 14.24 -20.56 0.86
CA PHE A 225 13.13 -19.79 0.30
C PHE A 225 13.42 -18.30 0.34
N PHE A 226 13.55 -17.69 -0.85
CA PHE A 226 13.74 -16.25 -1.01
C PHE A 226 12.39 -15.61 -1.32
N SER A 227 11.90 -14.75 -0.43
CA SER A 227 10.59 -14.08 -0.60
C SER A 227 10.77 -12.58 -0.76
N ILE A 228 10.11 -12.02 -1.79
CA ILE A 228 10.05 -10.60 -2.09
C ILE A 228 8.67 -10.23 -2.62
N SER A 229 8.22 -9.00 -2.39
CA SER A 229 7.03 -8.45 -3.06
C SER A 229 7.41 -7.83 -4.39
N GLY A 230 6.58 -7.98 -5.42
CA GLY A 230 6.74 -7.28 -6.69
C GLY A 230 6.83 -5.76 -6.52
N SER A 231 6.13 -5.21 -5.54
CA SER A 231 6.19 -3.79 -5.19
C SER A 231 7.57 -3.33 -4.69
N ASP A 232 8.39 -4.22 -4.12
CA ASP A 232 9.75 -3.90 -3.66
C ASP A 232 10.73 -3.62 -4.81
N PHE A 233 10.37 -4.01 -6.01
CA PHE A 233 11.15 -3.71 -7.22
C PHE A 233 10.80 -2.35 -7.84
N VAL A 234 9.65 -1.77 -7.49
CA VAL A 234 9.20 -0.49 -8.04
C VAL A 234 9.75 0.65 -7.19
N GLU A 235 10.66 1.42 -7.75
CA GLU A 235 11.29 2.58 -7.09
C GLU A 235 11.20 3.81 -7.99
N MET A 236 11.45 5.00 -7.42
CA MET A 236 11.41 6.25 -8.20
C MET A 236 12.67 6.47 -9.07
N PHE A 237 13.73 5.70 -8.82
CA PHE A 237 15.01 5.85 -9.53
C PHE A 237 15.20 4.74 -10.56
N VAL A 238 15.39 5.13 -11.81
CA VAL A 238 15.59 4.23 -12.93
C VAL A 238 16.80 3.31 -12.69
N GLY A 239 16.60 2.01 -12.91
CA GLY A 239 17.63 0.98 -12.81
C GLY A 239 17.83 0.36 -11.43
N VAL A 240 17.22 0.89 -10.36
CA VAL A 240 17.32 0.31 -9.00
C VAL A 240 16.57 -1.02 -8.94
N GLY A 241 15.37 -1.11 -9.50
CA GLY A 241 14.60 -2.35 -9.57
C GLY A 241 15.34 -3.46 -10.32
N ALA A 242 15.90 -3.14 -11.48
CA ALA A 242 16.70 -4.09 -12.26
C ALA A 242 17.97 -4.55 -11.52
N SER A 243 18.60 -3.68 -10.73
CA SER A 243 19.75 -4.04 -9.88
C SER A 243 19.34 -5.00 -8.77
N ARG A 244 18.18 -4.78 -8.11
CA ARG A 244 17.65 -5.69 -7.08
C ARG A 244 17.29 -7.06 -7.63
N VAL A 245 16.74 -7.11 -8.84
CA VAL A 245 16.48 -8.37 -9.53
C VAL A 245 17.78 -9.15 -9.70
N ARG A 246 18.82 -8.54 -10.27
CA ARG A 246 20.14 -9.19 -10.45
C ARG A 246 20.71 -9.70 -9.14
N ASP A 247 20.74 -8.87 -8.11
CA ASP A 247 21.30 -9.20 -6.80
C ASP A 247 20.54 -10.40 -6.16
N MET A 248 19.20 -10.43 -6.26
CA MET A 248 18.38 -11.55 -5.80
C MET A 248 18.70 -12.85 -6.53
N PHE A 249 18.81 -12.81 -7.85
CA PHE A 249 19.10 -13.99 -8.66
C PHE A 249 20.55 -14.48 -8.45
N GLU A 250 21.51 -13.57 -8.27
CA GLU A 250 22.88 -13.93 -7.91
C GLU A 250 22.97 -14.61 -6.52
N GLU A 251 22.19 -14.11 -5.56
CA GLU A 251 22.13 -14.73 -4.23
C GLU A 251 21.46 -16.10 -4.26
N ALA A 252 20.42 -16.26 -5.05
CA ALA A 252 19.77 -17.55 -5.27
C ALA A 252 20.71 -18.57 -5.92
N LYS A 253 21.52 -18.16 -6.91
CA LYS A 253 22.54 -19.02 -7.55
C LYS A 253 23.58 -19.54 -6.56
N LYS A 254 23.94 -18.75 -5.56
CA LYS A 254 24.89 -19.17 -4.50
C LYS A 254 24.29 -20.18 -3.52
N ASN A 255 22.95 -20.21 -3.43
CA ASN A 255 22.21 -21.04 -2.47
C ASN A 255 21.35 -22.11 -3.16
N ALA A 256 21.66 -22.48 -4.38
CA ALA A 256 20.97 -23.56 -5.09
C ALA A 256 21.25 -24.94 -4.44
N PRO A 257 20.25 -25.85 -4.37
CA PRO A 257 18.88 -25.69 -4.85
C PRO A 257 18.03 -24.76 -3.94
N CYS A 258 17.17 -23.91 -4.55
CA CYS A 258 16.35 -22.96 -3.80
C CYS A 258 15.08 -22.56 -4.57
N ILE A 259 14.14 -21.92 -3.86
CA ILE A 259 12.96 -21.30 -4.44
C ILE A 259 13.04 -19.79 -4.28
N ILE A 260 12.82 -19.05 -5.39
CA ILE A 260 12.56 -17.61 -5.40
C ILE A 260 11.05 -17.41 -5.47
N PHE A 261 10.47 -16.70 -4.53
CA PHE A 261 9.06 -16.38 -4.51
C PHE A 261 8.82 -14.87 -4.66
N ILE A 262 8.05 -14.50 -5.66
CA ILE A 262 7.68 -13.12 -5.97
C ILE A 262 6.17 -12.98 -5.75
N ASP A 263 5.77 -12.33 -4.66
CA ASP A 263 4.37 -12.04 -4.40
C ASP A 263 3.93 -10.77 -5.16
N GLU A 264 2.67 -10.69 -5.53
CA GLU A 264 2.12 -9.55 -6.29
C GLU A 264 2.93 -9.20 -7.54
N ILE A 265 3.26 -10.20 -8.35
CA ILE A 265 4.12 -10.00 -9.53
C ILE A 265 3.53 -9.01 -10.54
N ASP A 266 2.22 -8.82 -10.53
CA ASP A 266 1.49 -7.85 -11.35
C ASP A 266 1.90 -6.39 -11.08
N ALA A 267 2.52 -6.10 -9.94
CA ALA A 267 3.11 -4.79 -9.69
C ALA A 267 4.23 -4.43 -10.69
N VAL A 268 4.96 -5.43 -11.20
CA VAL A 268 6.09 -5.27 -12.13
C VAL A 268 5.77 -5.77 -13.53
N ALA A 269 5.04 -6.88 -13.62
CA ALA A 269 4.83 -7.64 -14.85
C ALA A 269 3.53 -7.28 -15.59
N ARG A 270 3.01 -6.08 -15.42
CA ARG A 270 1.79 -5.61 -16.08
C ARG A 270 2.03 -5.34 -17.58
N ARG A 271 1.02 -5.60 -18.43
CA ARG A 271 1.03 -5.27 -19.87
C ARG A 271 1.39 -3.81 -20.11
N ARG A 272 2.09 -3.56 -21.22
CA ARG A 272 2.49 -2.22 -21.66
C ARG A 272 1.26 -1.38 -21.98
N GLY A 273 1.11 -0.26 -21.31
CA GLY A 273 0.08 0.73 -21.63
C GLY A 273 0.66 1.85 -22.51
N THR A 274 -0.16 2.46 -23.35
CA THR A 274 0.20 3.58 -24.22
C THR A 274 0.29 4.92 -23.47
N GLY A 275 0.44 4.92 -22.14
CA GLY A 275 0.46 6.15 -21.33
C GLY A 275 1.82 6.84 -21.33
N MET A 276 1.84 8.15 -21.58
CA MET A 276 3.02 9.02 -21.47
C MET A 276 3.30 9.38 -20.01
N GLY A 277 4.15 8.60 -19.32
CA GLY A 277 4.58 8.91 -17.95
C GLY A 277 5.85 8.16 -17.54
N GLY A 278 6.84 8.86 -16.98
CA GLY A 278 8.19 8.35 -16.67
C GLY A 278 8.29 7.22 -15.63
N GLY A 279 7.17 6.79 -15.01
CA GLY A 279 7.14 5.63 -14.11
C GLY A 279 6.96 4.28 -14.85
N HIS A 280 6.73 4.30 -16.16
CA HIS A 280 6.59 3.08 -16.97
C HIS A 280 7.95 2.49 -17.35
N ASP A 281 8.95 3.34 -17.62
CA ASP A 281 10.28 2.92 -18.09
C ASP A 281 11.02 2.08 -17.03
N GLU A 282 10.88 2.40 -15.75
CA GLU A 282 11.54 1.67 -14.66
C GLU A 282 10.94 0.28 -14.46
N ARG A 283 9.59 0.16 -14.50
CA ARG A 283 8.92 -1.15 -14.40
C ARG A 283 9.26 -2.04 -15.58
N GLU A 284 9.26 -1.49 -16.78
CA GLU A 284 9.62 -2.23 -18.00
C GLU A 284 11.07 -2.69 -17.97
N GLN A 285 12.00 -1.85 -17.52
CA GLN A 285 13.41 -2.22 -17.36
C GLN A 285 13.57 -3.34 -16.31
N THR A 286 12.81 -3.28 -15.22
CA THR A 286 12.83 -4.30 -14.17
C THR A 286 12.25 -5.63 -14.65
N LEU A 287 11.11 -5.59 -15.38
CA LEU A 287 10.53 -6.78 -16.00
C LEU A 287 11.51 -7.40 -17.00
N ASN A 288 12.08 -6.60 -17.90
CA ASN A 288 13.04 -7.09 -18.89
C ASN A 288 14.26 -7.73 -18.20
N GLN A 289 14.77 -7.14 -17.11
CA GLN A 289 15.85 -7.75 -16.35
C GLN A 289 15.44 -9.09 -15.72
N MET A 290 14.22 -9.19 -15.18
CA MET A 290 13.69 -10.45 -14.65
C MET A 290 13.61 -11.53 -15.73
N LEU A 291 13.14 -11.18 -16.92
CA LEU A 291 13.07 -12.10 -18.06
C LEU A 291 14.47 -12.55 -18.48
N VAL A 292 15.45 -11.65 -18.52
CA VAL A 292 16.85 -11.96 -18.86
C VAL A 292 17.46 -12.92 -17.82
N GLU A 293 17.22 -12.69 -16.52
CA GLU A 293 17.72 -13.60 -15.47
C GLU A 293 17.08 -14.99 -15.58
N MET A 294 15.77 -15.08 -15.82
CA MET A 294 15.08 -16.36 -16.01
C MET A 294 15.54 -17.10 -17.27
N ASP A 295 15.75 -16.39 -18.37
CA ASP A 295 16.27 -16.97 -19.61
C ASP A 295 17.74 -17.41 -19.43
N GLY A 296 18.52 -16.71 -18.60
CA GLY A 296 19.92 -16.96 -18.28
C GLY A 296 20.19 -18.17 -17.40
N PHE A 297 19.17 -18.80 -16.80
CA PHE A 297 19.35 -20.06 -16.07
C PHE A 297 19.60 -21.23 -17.06
N GLY A 298 20.59 -22.03 -16.73
CA GLY A 298 20.78 -23.35 -17.35
C GLY A 298 19.61 -24.28 -17.02
N VAL A 299 19.40 -25.25 -17.89
CA VAL A 299 18.43 -26.31 -17.63
C VAL A 299 18.93 -27.10 -16.40
N ASN A 300 18.11 -27.16 -15.33
CA ASN A 300 18.39 -27.93 -14.11
C ASN A 300 19.43 -27.35 -13.13
N GLU A 301 19.56 -26.03 -13.06
CA GLU A 301 20.40 -25.37 -12.02
C GLU A 301 19.83 -25.49 -10.59
N GLY A 302 18.66 -26.12 -10.42
CA GLY A 302 18.04 -26.31 -9.11
C GLY A 302 17.37 -25.05 -8.54
N ILE A 303 17.13 -24.03 -9.37
CA ILE A 303 16.41 -22.81 -8.98
C ILE A 303 15.03 -22.82 -9.61
N ILE A 304 14.00 -22.70 -8.77
CA ILE A 304 12.61 -22.57 -9.23
C ILE A 304 12.11 -21.17 -8.85
N VAL A 305 11.56 -20.46 -9.82
CA VAL A 305 10.93 -19.16 -9.58
C VAL A 305 9.42 -19.37 -9.43
N MET A 306 8.88 -19.10 -8.26
CA MET A 306 7.43 -19.09 -8.04
C MET A 306 6.94 -17.65 -7.98
N ALA A 307 5.82 -17.36 -8.61
CA ALA A 307 5.18 -16.05 -8.52
C ALA A 307 3.72 -16.18 -8.12
N ALA A 308 3.18 -15.17 -7.43
CA ALA A 308 1.76 -15.10 -7.11
C ALA A 308 1.14 -13.82 -7.65
N THR A 309 -0.09 -13.93 -8.16
CA THR A 309 -0.89 -12.78 -8.58
C THR A 309 -2.38 -13.05 -8.34
N ASN A 310 -3.13 -12.00 -8.08
CA ASN A 310 -4.59 -12.05 -8.04
C ASN A 310 -5.20 -11.75 -9.44
N ARG A 311 -4.39 -11.23 -10.39
CA ARG A 311 -4.84 -10.75 -11.68
C ARG A 311 -3.93 -11.24 -12.80
N VAL A 312 -4.21 -12.42 -13.31
CA VAL A 312 -3.45 -13.00 -14.43
C VAL A 312 -3.72 -12.29 -15.76
N ASP A 313 -4.89 -11.69 -15.90
CA ASP A 313 -5.39 -10.97 -17.07
C ASP A 313 -4.53 -9.77 -17.46
N ILE A 314 -3.96 -9.07 -16.47
CA ILE A 314 -3.14 -7.88 -16.70
C ILE A 314 -1.65 -8.16 -16.93
N LEU A 315 -1.21 -9.43 -16.81
CA LEU A 315 0.20 -9.78 -16.97
C LEU A 315 0.66 -9.65 -18.42
N ASP A 316 1.91 -9.22 -18.60
CA ASP A 316 2.56 -9.22 -19.92
C ASP A 316 2.70 -10.65 -20.43
N PRO A 317 2.21 -10.98 -21.65
CA PRO A 317 2.32 -12.32 -22.22
C PRO A 317 3.76 -12.83 -22.33
N ALA A 318 4.75 -11.95 -22.36
CA ALA A 318 6.16 -12.33 -22.43
C ALA A 318 6.61 -13.12 -21.18
N ILE A 319 5.99 -12.90 -20.01
CA ILE A 319 6.34 -13.62 -18.80
C ILE A 319 5.82 -15.07 -18.80
N LEU A 320 4.73 -15.31 -19.51
CA LEU A 320 4.06 -16.62 -19.61
C LEU A 320 4.59 -17.49 -20.76
N ARG A 321 5.67 -17.05 -21.45
CA ARG A 321 6.27 -17.83 -22.53
C ARG A 321 7.04 -19.03 -21.96
N PRO A 322 7.05 -20.18 -22.70
CA PRO A 322 7.85 -21.34 -22.32
C PRO A 322 9.32 -20.99 -22.04
N GLY A 323 9.88 -21.58 -20.99
CA GLY A 323 11.22 -21.27 -20.49
C GLY A 323 11.26 -20.19 -19.40
N ARG A 324 10.10 -19.63 -19.01
CA ARG A 324 9.92 -18.63 -17.96
C ARG A 324 8.93 -19.14 -16.93
N PHE A 325 7.69 -18.63 -16.91
CA PHE A 325 6.63 -19.22 -16.08
C PHE A 325 5.87 -20.26 -16.92
N ASP A 326 6.44 -21.44 -16.98
CA ASP A 326 5.96 -22.54 -17.83
C ASP A 326 4.68 -23.19 -17.29
N ARG A 327 4.48 -23.13 -15.97
CA ARG A 327 3.35 -23.76 -15.30
C ARG A 327 2.48 -22.72 -14.61
N LYS A 328 1.17 -22.85 -14.80
CA LYS A 328 0.16 -22.00 -14.17
C LYS A 328 -0.71 -22.86 -13.27
N VAL A 329 -0.65 -22.63 -11.96
CA VAL A 329 -1.50 -23.28 -10.95
C VAL A 329 -2.57 -22.31 -10.49
N VAL A 330 -3.83 -22.71 -10.60
CA VAL A 330 -4.98 -21.87 -10.23
C VAL A 330 -5.43 -22.25 -8.81
N VAL A 331 -5.19 -21.36 -7.86
CA VAL A 331 -5.58 -21.54 -6.45
C VAL A 331 -6.96 -20.91 -6.25
N GLY A 332 -8.00 -21.70 -6.39
CA GLY A 332 -9.40 -21.30 -6.30
C GLY A 332 -9.87 -21.03 -4.87
N ARG A 333 -11.17 -20.69 -4.75
CA ARG A 333 -11.84 -20.71 -3.45
C ARG A 333 -12.08 -22.16 -3.05
N PRO A 334 -11.95 -22.51 -1.76
CA PRO A 334 -12.15 -23.88 -1.29
C PRO A 334 -13.63 -24.30 -1.39
N ASP A 335 -13.87 -25.55 -1.75
CA ASP A 335 -15.16 -26.20 -1.64
C ASP A 335 -15.52 -26.50 -0.18
N VAL A 336 -16.69 -27.11 0.08
CA VAL A 336 -17.14 -27.45 1.44
C VAL A 336 -16.11 -28.29 2.19
N ARG A 337 -15.50 -29.28 1.53
CA ARG A 337 -14.50 -30.17 2.15
C ARG A 337 -13.23 -29.40 2.48
N GLY A 338 -12.74 -28.62 1.53
CA GLY A 338 -11.59 -27.76 1.72
C GLY A 338 -11.81 -26.74 2.84
N ARG A 339 -12.99 -26.13 2.95
CA ARG A 339 -13.32 -25.22 4.05
C ARG A 339 -13.29 -25.93 5.40
N LEU A 340 -13.83 -27.14 5.49
CA LEU A 340 -13.79 -27.94 6.71
C LEU A 340 -12.35 -28.28 7.11
N GLU A 341 -11.52 -28.68 6.16
CA GLU A 341 -10.09 -28.95 6.42
C GLU A 341 -9.37 -27.70 6.92
N ILE A 342 -9.60 -26.54 6.28
CA ILE A 342 -9.03 -25.25 6.69
C ILE A 342 -9.48 -24.88 8.10
N LEU A 343 -10.77 -25.00 8.38
CA LEU A 343 -11.32 -24.74 9.71
C LEU A 343 -10.67 -25.62 10.77
N ASN A 344 -10.50 -26.91 10.51
CA ASN A 344 -9.84 -27.84 11.41
C ASN A 344 -8.38 -27.46 11.72
N VAL A 345 -7.62 -27.05 10.70
CA VAL A 345 -6.24 -26.58 10.88
C VAL A 345 -6.17 -25.34 11.78
N HIS A 346 -7.07 -24.37 11.57
CA HIS A 346 -7.10 -23.15 12.37
C HIS A 346 -7.75 -23.34 13.76
N ALA A 347 -8.62 -24.34 13.90
CA ALA A 347 -9.23 -24.73 15.16
C ALA A 347 -8.27 -25.47 16.12
N ALA A 348 -7.30 -26.22 15.59
CA ALA A 348 -6.41 -27.08 16.35
C ALA A 348 -5.67 -26.39 17.51
N LYS A 349 -5.50 -25.07 17.42
CA LYS A 349 -4.83 -24.25 18.46
C LYS A 349 -5.79 -23.38 19.27
N LYS A 350 -7.09 -23.58 19.12
CA LYS A 350 -8.12 -22.77 19.78
C LYS A 350 -9.01 -23.65 20.69
N PRO A 351 -9.36 -23.21 21.88
CA PRO A 351 -10.26 -23.98 22.77
C PRO A 351 -11.72 -23.78 22.30
N LEU A 352 -12.21 -24.71 21.52
CA LEU A 352 -13.61 -24.76 21.10
C LEU A 352 -14.48 -25.43 22.14
N GLY A 353 -15.72 -24.98 22.31
CA GLY A 353 -16.76 -25.65 23.09
C GLY A 353 -17.35 -26.83 22.33
N ASP A 354 -18.00 -27.73 23.04
CA ASP A 354 -18.65 -28.92 22.46
C ASP A 354 -19.86 -28.56 21.57
N ASP A 355 -20.35 -27.32 21.67
CA ASP A 355 -21.48 -26.78 20.89
C ASP A 355 -21.07 -26.23 19.52
N VAL A 356 -19.75 -26.17 19.21
CA VAL A 356 -19.26 -25.64 17.93
C VAL A 356 -19.18 -26.72 16.89
N ASP A 357 -20.03 -26.59 15.86
CA ASP A 357 -20.06 -27.48 14.71
C ASP A 357 -19.30 -26.85 13.52
N LEU A 358 -18.08 -27.34 13.26
CA LEU A 358 -17.24 -26.88 12.14
C LEU A 358 -17.76 -27.38 10.77
N ASP A 359 -18.50 -28.51 10.71
CA ASP A 359 -19.10 -29.00 9.46
C ASP A 359 -20.23 -28.07 9.03
N SER A 360 -21.11 -27.70 9.95
CA SER A 360 -22.14 -26.71 9.72
C SER A 360 -21.55 -25.36 9.28
N LEU A 361 -20.49 -24.89 9.97
CA LEU A 361 -19.79 -23.65 9.61
C LEU A 361 -19.19 -23.75 8.20
N ALA A 362 -18.59 -24.88 7.82
CA ALA A 362 -18.04 -25.08 6.49
C ALA A 362 -19.09 -24.98 5.39
N ARG A 363 -20.31 -25.50 5.64
CA ARG A 363 -21.45 -25.40 4.70
C ARG A 363 -21.94 -23.96 4.57
N THR A 364 -22.08 -23.26 5.69
CA THR A 364 -22.62 -21.89 5.72
C THR A 364 -21.67 -20.84 5.17
N THR A 365 -20.38 -21.15 5.06
CA THR A 365 -19.34 -20.22 4.56
C THR A 365 -19.04 -20.40 3.07
N ALA A 366 -20.03 -20.75 2.25
CA ALA A 366 -19.85 -20.83 0.80
C ALA A 366 -19.24 -19.54 0.22
N GLY A 367 -18.23 -19.68 -0.63
CA GLY A 367 -17.53 -18.56 -1.24
C GLY A 367 -16.48 -17.87 -0.36
N PHE A 368 -16.30 -18.26 0.91
CA PHE A 368 -15.26 -17.73 1.78
C PHE A 368 -13.89 -18.30 1.42
N THR A 369 -12.86 -17.48 1.59
CA THR A 369 -11.47 -17.87 1.39
C THR A 369 -10.87 -18.44 2.68
N GLY A 370 -9.69 -19.06 2.59
CA GLY A 370 -8.98 -19.55 3.77
C GLY A 370 -8.69 -18.45 4.80
N ALA A 371 -8.39 -17.24 4.33
CA ALA A 371 -8.17 -16.08 5.20
C ALA A 371 -9.44 -15.62 5.91
N ASP A 372 -10.61 -15.69 5.25
CA ASP A 372 -11.90 -15.36 5.86
C ASP A 372 -12.25 -16.37 6.96
N LEU A 373 -12.02 -17.66 6.71
CA LEU A 373 -12.25 -18.73 7.69
C LEU A 373 -11.34 -18.63 8.91
N GLU A 374 -10.05 -18.32 8.70
CA GLU A 374 -9.15 -18.01 9.80
C GLU A 374 -9.65 -16.84 10.64
N ASN A 375 -10.08 -15.77 9.96
CA ASN A 375 -10.57 -14.56 10.60
C ASN A 375 -11.85 -14.81 11.40
N ILE A 376 -12.79 -15.64 10.91
CA ILE A 376 -13.97 -16.04 11.70
C ILE A 376 -13.57 -16.65 13.04
N LEU A 377 -12.71 -17.67 13.02
CA LEU A 377 -12.28 -18.34 14.24
C LEU A 377 -11.46 -17.43 15.16
N ASN A 378 -10.71 -16.48 14.60
CA ASN A 378 -9.97 -15.48 15.36
C ASN A 378 -10.91 -14.46 16.03
N GLU A 379 -11.89 -13.95 15.29
CA GLU A 379 -12.88 -13.01 15.83
C GLU A 379 -13.80 -13.68 16.89
N ALA A 380 -14.14 -14.95 16.69
CA ALA A 380 -14.85 -15.75 17.69
C ALA A 380 -14.04 -15.88 18.98
N ALA A 381 -12.72 -16.16 18.87
CA ALA A 381 -11.83 -16.21 20.02
C ALA A 381 -11.72 -14.85 20.75
N ILE A 382 -11.64 -13.76 20.00
CA ILE A 382 -11.63 -12.40 20.54
C ILE A 382 -12.93 -12.10 21.29
N ASN A 383 -14.08 -12.52 20.74
CA ASN A 383 -15.38 -12.32 21.39
C ASN A 383 -15.53 -13.13 22.69
N ALA A 384 -15.10 -14.38 22.69
CA ALA A 384 -15.05 -15.23 23.89
C ALA A 384 -14.14 -14.61 24.98
N ALA A 385 -12.97 -14.10 24.58
CA ALA A 385 -12.05 -13.44 25.51
C ALA A 385 -12.62 -12.14 26.11
N LYS A 386 -13.29 -11.31 25.30
CA LYS A 386 -14.01 -10.12 25.80
C LYS A 386 -15.08 -10.47 26.83
N SER A 387 -15.76 -11.59 26.62
CA SER A 387 -16.78 -12.14 27.54
C SER A 387 -16.17 -12.93 28.72
N LYS A 388 -14.83 -12.90 28.86
CA LYS A 388 -14.08 -13.60 29.92
C LYS A 388 -14.34 -15.11 29.98
N ARG A 389 -14.70 -15.75 28.85
CA ARG A 389 -14.88 -17.19 28.74
C ARG A 389 -13.55 -17.88 28.44
N LYS A 390 -13.43 -19.16 28.77
CA LYS A 390 -12.23 -19.97 28.55
C LYS A 390 -12.25 -20.75 27.23
N PHE A 391 -13.44 -20.85 26.61
CA PHE A 391 -13.67 -21.57 25.35
C PHE A 391 -14.61 -20.76 24.45
N ILE A 392 -14.51 -21.03 23.17
CA ILE A 392 -15.29 -20.41 22.09
C ILE A 392 -16.59 -21.20 21.96
N THR A 393 -17.73 -20.51 21.99
CA THR A 393 -19.07 -21.10 21.83
C THR A 393 -19.58 -20.89 20.40
N ASN A 394 -20.63 -21.64 20.02
CA ASN A 394 -21.27 -21.45 18.72
C ASN A 394 -21.86 -20.04 18.54
N ALA A 395 -22.31 -19.41 19.63
CA ALA A 395 -22.74 -18.00 19.63
C ALA A 395 -21.61 -17.03 19.23
N ASP A 396 -20.35 -17.31 19.65
CA ASP A 396 -19.20 -16.51 19.26
C ASP A 396 -18.86 -16.68 17.78
N VAL A 397 -19.00 -17.92 17.27
CA VAL A 397 -18.75 -18.23 15.88
C VAL A 397 -19.79 -17.54 14.99
N ASN A 398 -21.06 -17.60 15.35
CA ASN A 398 -22.14 -16.92 14.62
C ASN A 398 -21.98 -15.40 14.63
N TYR A 399 -21.58 -14.83 15.79
CA TYR A 399 -21.24 -13.41 15.85
C TYR A 399 -20.07 -13.03 14.92
N ALA A 400 -19.02 -13.85 14.90
CA ALA A 400 -17.86 -13.63 14.04
C ALA A 400 -18.20 -13.80 12.57
N PHE A 401 -19.04 -14.78 12.21
CA PHE A 401 -19.51 -15.01 10.86
C PHE A 401 -20.24 -13.78 10.29
N VAL A 402 -21.21 -13.22 11.05
CA VAL A 402 -21.89 -11.97 10.67
C VAL A 402 -20.90 -10.81 10.57
N LYS A 403 -19.99 -10.69 11.53
CA LYS A 403 -19.00 -9.61 11.54
C LYS A 403 -18.04 -9.66 10.34
N VAL A 404 -17.61 -10.82 9.93
CA VAL A 404 -16.69 -11.01 8.79
C VAL A 404 -17.43 -10.87 7.45
N GLY A 405 -18.66 -11.43 7.35
CA GLY A 405 -19.44 -11.42 6.11
C GLY A 405 -20.09 -10.06 5.80
N ILE A 406 -20.60 -9.37 6.81
CA ILE A 406 -21.41 -8.14 6.65
C ILE A 406 -20.73 -6.91 7.26
N GLY A 407 -19.87 -7.12 8.25
CA GLY A 407 -19.18 -6.06 8.97
C GLY A 407 -19.70 -5.84 10.39
N VAL A 408 -19.10 -4.84 11.07
CA VAL A 408 -19.39 -4.55 12.49
C VAL A 408 -20.73 -3.84 12.63
N GLU A 409 -21.62 -4.35 13.48
CA GLU A 409 -22.86 -3.69 13.88
C GLU A 409 -22.62 -2.38 14.63
N LYS A 410 -23.26 -1.29 14.21
CA LYS A 410 -23.16 0.06 14.81
C LYS A 410 -24.31 0.33 15.79
N ARG A 411 -24.36 -0.34 16.92
CA ARG A 411 -25.41 -0.19 17.94
C ARG A 411 -25.49 1.19 18.60
N SER A 412 -24.43 2.00 18.47
CA SER A 412 -24.40 3.38 19.02
C SER A 412 -25.03 4.43 18.10
N LYS A 413 -25.40 4.08 16.87
CA LYS A 413 -26.03 5.01 15.93
C LYS A 413 -27.49 5.24 16.35
N ILE A 414 -27.84 6.50 16.61
CA ILE A 414 -29.21 6.89 16.91
C ILE A 414 -30.00 6.92 15.59
N ILE A 415 -31.02 6.08 15.48
CA ILE A 415 -31.90 5.96 14.33
C ILE A 415 -33.30 6.39 14.80
N SER A 416 -34.01 7.15 13.99
CA SER A 416 -35.39 7.53 14.28
C SER A 416 -36.32 6.32 14.18
N GLU A 417 -37.41 6.30 14.97
CA GLU A 417 -38.41 5.23 14.90
C GLU A 417 -39.01 5.05 13.50
N LYS A 418 -39.13 6.16 12.75
CA LYS A 418 -39.58 6.11 11.36
C LYS A 418 -38.57 5.33 10.48
N GLU A 419 -37.28 5.62 10.61
CA GLU A 419 -36.24 4.93 9.83
C GLU A 419 -36.11 3.46 10.24
N LYS A 420 -36.21 3.14 11.54
CA LYS A 420 -36.26 1.74 11.99
C LYS A 420 -37.42 0.98 11.38
N LYS A 421 -38.60 1.60 11.34
CA LYS A 421 -39.81 0.98 10.75
C LYS A 421 -39.61 0.73 9.25
N ILE A 422 -39.07 1.71 8.51
CA ILE A 422 -38.78 1.55 7.08
C ILE A 422 -37.81 0.39 6.86
N THR A 423 -36.70 0.35 7.64
CA THR A 423 -35.70 -0.73 7.54
C THR A 423 -36.30 -2.09 7.87
N ALA A 424 -37.16 -2.19 8.88
CA ALA A 424 -37.81 -3.46 9.26
C ALA A 424 -38.66 -4.02 8.12
N TYR A 425 -39.47 -3.22 7.48
CA TYR A 425 -40.25 -3.65 6.33
C TYR A 425 -39.39 -3.98 5.11
N HIS A 426 -38.36 -3.19 4.85
CA HIS A 426 -37.40 -3.43 3.77
C HIS A 426 -36.73 -4.79 3.90
N GLU A 427 -36.13 -5.09 5.06
CA GLU A 427 -35.44 -6.34 5.32
C GLU A 427 -36.42 -7.54 5.37
N SER A 428 -37.62 -7.34 5.89
CA SER A 428 -38.68 -8.37 5.86
C SER A 428 -39.12 -8.70 4.43
N GLY A 429 -39.15 -7.71 3.53
CA GLY A 429 -39.44 -7.93 2.10
C GLY A 429 -38.41 -8.85 1.43
N HIS A 430 -37.11 -8.63 1.68
CA HIS A 430 -36.07 -9.55 1.22
C HIS A 430 -36.23 -10.96 1.82
N ALA A 431 -36.48 -11.04 3.12
CA ALA A 431 -36.59 -12.29 3.84
C ALA A 431 -37.72 -13.17 3.34
N ILE A 432 -38.90 -12.62 3.07
CA ILE A 432 -40.03 -13.36 2.50
C ILE A 432 -39.67 -13.99 1.15
N LEU A 433 -39.01 -13.22 0.28
CA LEU A 433 -38.60 -13.72 -1.04
C LEU A 433 -37.52 -14.79 -0.94
N PHE A 434 -36.57 -14.69 0.00
CA PHE A 434 -35.63 -15.76 0.28
C PHE A 434 -36.32 -17.06 0.77
N HIS A 435 -37.38 -16.94 1.54
CA HIS A 435 -38.11 -18.11 2.05
C HIS A 435 -38.97 -18.79 0.97
N VAL A 436 -39.64 -17.98 0.15
CA VAL A 436 -40.62 -18.50 -0.84
C VAL A 436 -39.94 -19.03 -2.10
N LEU A 437 -38.83 -18.44 -2.52
CA LEU A 437 -38.13 -18.82 -3.76
C LEU A 437 -37.16 -19.99 -3.52
N PRO A 438 -37.23 -21.07 -4.35
CA PRO A 438 -36.55 -22.32 -4.05
C PRO A 438 -35.02 -22.31 -4.25
N ASP A 439 -34.50 -21.44 -5.15
CA ASP A 439 -33.08 -21.53 -5.58
C ASP A 439 -32.15 -20.50 -4.91
N VAL A 440 -32.66 -19.61 -4.06
CA VAL A 440 -31.90 -18.54 -3.43
C VAL A 440 -31.38 -18.87 -2.02
N GLY A 441 -31.86 -19.99 -1.47
CA GLY A 441 -31.51 -20.46 -0.13
C GLY A 441 -32.31 -19.77 1.00
N PRO A 442 -32.44 -20.44 2.15
CA PRO A 442 -33.19 -19.90 3.28
C PRO A 442 -32.45 -18.71 3.94
N VAL A 443 -33.18 -17.93 4.69
CA VAL A 443 -32.64 -16.83 5.49
C VAL A 443 -31.87 -17.41 6.68
N HIS A 444 -30.69 -16.88 6.96
CA HIS A 444 -29.96 -17.17 8.19
C HIS A 444 -30.30 -16.20 9.32
N THR A 445 -30.34 -14.91 9.00
CA THR A 445 -30.58 -13.85 9.98
C THR A 445 -31.06 -12.58 9.30
N ILE A 446 -31.98 -11.89 9.96
CA ILE A 446 -32.47 -10.56 9.56
C ILE A 446 -32.12 -9.58 10.67
N SER A 447 -31.65 -8.40 10.35
CA SER A 447 -31.31 -7.39 11.35
C SER A 447 -31.55 -5.97 10.84
N ILE A 448 -32.07 -5.12 11.71
CA ILE A 448 -32.24 -3.69 11.47
C ILE A 448 -31.14 -2.85 12.13
N ILE A 449 -30.07 -3.50 12.61
CA ILE A 449 -28.93 -2.82 13.18
C ILE A 449 -27.99 -2.40 12.04
N PRO A 450 -27.65 -1.10 11.92
CA PRO A 450 -26.77 -0.63 10.85
C PRO A 450 -25.38 -1.25 10.92
N THR A 451 -24.77 -1.45 9.76
CA THR A 451 -23.42 -1.99 9.66
C THR A 451 -22.37 -0.92 9.31
N GLY A 452 -21.10 -1.28 9.51
CA GLY A 452 -19.97 -0.43 9.19
C GLY A 452 -19.84 -0.08 7.71
N MET A 453 -20.43 -0.89 6.82
CA MET A 453 -20.39 -0.72 5.36
C MET A 453 -21.50 0.22 4.82
N GLY A 454 -22.29 0.83 5.71
CA GLY A 454 -23.29 1.85 5.32
C GLY A 454 -24.71 1.33 5.13
N ALA A 455 -24.95 0.02 5.28
CA ALA A 455 -26.31 -0.54 5.26
C ALA A 455 -27.07 -0.17 6.53
N ALA A 456 -28.38 0.13 6.37
CA ALA A 456 -29.28 0.45 7.50
C ALA A 456 -29.71 -0.81 8.25
N GLY A 457 -29.82 -1.94 7.57
CA GLY A 457 -30.09 -3.28 8.06
C GLY A 457 -29.41 -4.30 7.14
N TYR A 458 -29.72 -5.57 7.34
CA TYR A 458 -29.30 -6.64 6.44
C TYR A 458 -30.14 -7.90 6.59
N THR A 459 -30.36 -8.57 5.47
CA THR A 459 -30.92 -9.91 5.40
C THR A 459 -29.88 -10.84 4.82
N MET A 460 -29.45 -11.83 5.60
CA MET A 460 -28.36 -12.74 5.23
C MET A 460 -28.94 -14.11 4.84
N PRO A 461 -28.76 -14.54 3.58
CA PRO A 461 -29.12 -15.89 3.17
C PRO A 461 -28.12 -16.92 3.67
N LEU A 462 -28.56 -18.17 3.78
CA LEU A 462 -27.72 -19.33 4.10
C LEU A 462 -27.54 -20.16 2.82
N PRO A 463 -26.38 -20.11 2.15
CA PRO A 463 -26.12 -20.99 1.02
C PRO A 463 -26.11 -22.45 1.48
N GLU A 464 -26.94 -23.32 0.90
CA GLU A 464 -26.98 -24.73 1.28
C GLU A 464 -25.89 -25.57 0.59
N LYS A 465 -25.45 -25.15 -0.60
CA LYS A 465 -24.51 -25.91 -1.44
C LYS A 465 -23.56 -24.97 -2.20
N ASP A 466 -22.35 -25.44 -2.48
CA ASP A 466 -21.49 -24.82 -3.47
C ASP A 466 -21.98 -25.19 -4.87
N GLU A 467 -22.46 -24.21 -5.61
CA GLU A 467 -22.95 -24.42 -6.97
C GLU A 467 -21.92 -24.05 -8.01
N MET A 468 -21.71 -24.94 -8.96
CA MET A 468 -20.77 -24.72 -10.07
C MET A 468 -21.36 -23.80 -11.15
N PHE A 469 -22.71 -23.84 -11.34
CA PHE A 469 -23.38 -23.09 -12.38
C PHE A 469 -24.56 -22.30 -11.82
N ASN A 470 -24.73 -21.07 -12.28
CA ASN A 470 -25.90 -20.27 -12.06
C ASN A 470 -26.88 -20.47 -13.23
N THR A 471 -28.08 -20.97 -12.97
CA THR A 471 -29.13 -21.11 -13.98
C THR A 471 -29.80 -19.77 -14.26
N LYS A 472 -30.45 -19.63 -15.44
CA LYS A 472 -31.27 -18.44 -15.77
C LYS A 472 -32.32 -18.19 -14.69
N GLY A 473 -33.01 -19.27 -14.23
CA GLY A 473 -34.03 -19.18 -13.18
C GLY A 473 -33.48 -18.65 -11.86
N LYS A 474 -32.32 -19.14 -11.40
CA LYS A 474 -31.69 -18.67 -10.17
C LYS A 474 -31.27 -17.20 -10.28
N MET A 475 -30.74 -16.77 -11.42
CA MET A 475 -30.38 -15.36 -11.63
C MET A 475 -31.61 -14.45 -11.57
N LEU A 476 -32.75 -14.87 -12.16
CA LEU A 476 -34.01 -14.15 -12.04
C LEU A 476 -34.51 -14.10 -10.60
N GLN A 477 -34.46 -15.21 -9.85
CA GLN A 477 -34.81 -15.20 -8.42
C GLN A 477 -33.92 -14.27 -7.59
N ASN A 478 -32.63 -14.20 -7.88
CA ASN A 478 -31.72 -13.24 -7.22
C ASN A 478 -32.13 -11.78 -7.51
N ILE A 479 -32.57 -11.47 -8.74
CA ILE A 479 -33.12 -10.15 -9.08
C ILE A 479 -34.39 -9.88 -8.30
N ILE A 480 -35.31 -10.85 -8.24
CA ILE A 480 -36.59 -10.76 -7.50
C ILE A 480 -36.29 -10.43 -6.04
N VAL A 481 -35.38 -11.19 -5.39
CA VAL A 481 -34.99 -10.94 -4.01
C VAL A 481 -34.39 -9.55 -3.83
N SER A 482 -33.48 -9.11 -4.71
CA SER A 482 -32.88 -7.78 -4.63
C SER A 482 -33.92 -6.65 -4.69
N LEU A 483 -35.06 -6.86 -5.36
CA LEU A 483 -36.12 -5.87 -5.47
C LEU A 483 -37.10 -5.89 -4.26
N GLY A 484 -37.01 -6.91 -3.39
CA GLY A 484 -37.94 -7.15 -2.30
C GLY A 484 -38.11 -6.01 -1.32
N GLY A 485 -36.99 -5.42 -0.87
CA GLY A 485 -37.03 -4.29 0.05
C GLY A 485 -37.76 -3.07 -0.52
N ARG A 486 -37.54 -2.79 -1.79
CA ARG A 486 -38.20 -1.70 -2.52
C ARG A 486 -39.71 -1.91 -2.64
N VAL A 487 -40.13 -3.16 -2.96
CA VAL A 487 -41.53 -3.55 -3.07
C VAL A 487 -42.22 -3.46 -1.72
N ALA A 488 -41.59 -3.90 -0.64
CA ALA A 488 -42.17 -3.81 0.69
C ALA A 488 -42.36 -2.34 1.13
N GLU A 489 -41.42 -1.44 0.83
CA GLU A 489 -41.58 -0.02 1.08
C GLU A 489 -42.78 0.55 0.33
N GLU A 490 -42.93 0.26 -0.97
CA GLU A 490 -44.03 0.76 -1.78
C GLU A 490 -45.40 0.28 -1.27
N LEU A 491 -45.52 -1.01 -0.93
CA LEU A 491 -46.78 -1.59 -0.48
C LEU A 491 -47.27 -1.03 0.87
N ILE A 492 -46.36 -0.69 1.78
CA ILE A 492 -46.71 -0.31 3.14
C ILE A 492 -46.78 1.21 3.34
N PHE A 493 -45.88 1.94 2.71
CA PHE A 493 -45.73 3.40 2.97
C PHE A 493 -46.32 4.27 1.84
N ASP A 494 -46.74 3.66 0.72
CA ASP A 494 -47.12 4.39 -0.52
C ASP A 494 -46.03 5.43 -0.92
N ASP A 495 -44.79 5.16 -0.51
CA ASP A 495 -43.61 5.99 -0.72
C ASP A 495 -42.39 5.09 -0.82
N ILE A 496 -41.27 5.67 -1.25
CA ILE A 496 -40.04 4.94 -1.58
C ILE A 496 -38.85 5.72 -1.12
N THR A 497 -37.82 5.00 -0.64
CA THR A 497 -36.61 5.62 -0.14
C THR A 497 -35.40 5.37 -1.04
N THR A 498 -34.30 6.08 -0.76
CA THR A 498 -32.99 5.84 -1.39
C THR A 498 -32.28 4.60 -0.82
N GLY A 499 -32.86 3.93 0.19
CA GLY A 499 -32.28 2.74 0.83
C GLY A 499 -32.00 1.62 -0.16
N ALA A 500 -32.94 1.37 -1.08
CA ALA A 500 -32.84 0.34 -2.11
C ALA A 500 -31.82 0.62 -3.25
N SER A 501 -31.02 1.68 -3.16
CA SER A 501 -30.11 2.06 -4.27
C SER A 501 -29.07 1.00 -4.61
N GLN A 502 -28.54 0.30 -3.62
CA GLN A 502 -27.56 -0.77 -3.83
C GLN A 502 -28.22 -2.02 -4.41
N ASP A 503 -29.45 -2.35 -3.98
CA ASP A 503 -30.22 -3.49 -4.45
C ASP A 503 -30.60 -3.32 -5.91
N ILE A 504 -31.06 -2.12 -6.29
CA ILE A 504 -31.35 -1.77 -7.69
C ILE A 504 -30.08 -1.86 -8.55
N LYS A 505 -28.94 -1.40 -8.04
CA LYS A 505 -27.67 -1.51 -8.75
C LYS A 505 -27.28 -2.97 -8.98
N GLN A 506 -27.43 -3.82 -7.98
CA GLN A 506 -27.12 -5.24 -8.07
C GLN A 506 -28.07 -5.97 -9.03
N ALA A 507 -29.38 -5.72 -8.91
CA ALA A 507 -30.40 -6.26 -9.82
C ALA A 507 -30.10 -5.88 -11.28
N THR A 508 -29.81 -4.60 -11.53
CA THR A 508 -29.47 -4.09 -12.88
C THR A 508 -28.20 -4.72 -13.43
N ALA A 509 -27.15 -4.87 -12.61
CA ALA A 509 -25.90 -5.51 -13.03
C ALA A 509 -26.14 -6.98 -13.39
N THR A 510 -26.89 -7.72 -12.58
CA THR A 510 -27.24 -9.12 -12.85
C THR A 510 -28.07 -9.27 -14.13
N ALA A 511 -29.08 -8.43 -14.34
CA ALA A 511 -29.89 -8.45 -15.56
C ALA A 511 -29.05 -8.11 -16.80
N ARG A 512 -28.12 -7.14 -16.69
CA ARG A 512 -27.19 -6.80 -17.79
C ARG A 512 -26.26 -7.96 -18.12
N ASP A 513 -25.68 -8.63 -17.11
CA ASP A 513 -24.84 -9.81 -17.30
C ASP A 513 -25.62 -10.95 -17.99
N MET A 514 -26.88 -11.17 -17.62
CA MET A 514 -27.75 -12.16 -18.27
C MET A 514 -27.88 -11.90 -19.77
N VAL A 515 -28.07 -10.65 -20.14
CA VAL A 515 -28.30 -10.25 -21.54
C VAL A 515 -26.96 -10.19 -22.32
N THR A 516 -25.93 -9.57 -21.76
CA THR A 516 -24.70 -9.26 -22.52
C THR A 516 -23.64 -10.34 -22.43
N LYS A 517 -23.52 -11.03 -21.30
CA LYS A 517 -22.43 -11.98 -21.01
C LYS A 517 -22.85 -13.44 -21.24
N TYR A 518 -24.07 -13.78 -20.81
CA TYR A 518 -24.53 -15.16 -20.84
C TYR A 518 -25.49 -15.48 -22.00
N GLY A 519 -25.93 -14.47 -22.75
CA GLY A 519 -26.82 -14.66 -23.90
C GLY A 519 -28.20 -15.21 -23.51
N PHE A 520 -28.76 -14.81 -22.37
CA PHE A 520 -30.04 -15.30 -21.86
C PHE A 520 -31.25 -14.52 -22.40
N SER A 521 -31.04 -13.65 -23.41
CA SER A 521 -32.12 -12.96 -24.13
C SER A 521 -32.46 -13.69 -25.43
N ASP A 522 -33.72 -14.04 -25.64
CA ASP A 522 -34.18 -14.63 -26.88
C ASP A 522 -34.13 -13.65 -28.07
N ARG A 523 -34.25 -12.35 -27.79
CA ARG A 523 -34.20 -11.28 -28.79
C ARG A 523 -32.80 -11.02 -29.33
N LEU A 524 -31.78 -11.04 -28.43
CA LEU A 524 -30.39 -10.76 -28.78
C LEU A 524 -29.58 -12.01 -29.12
N GLY A 525 -30.13 -13.19 -28.79
CA GLY A 525 -29.55 -14.49 -29.12
C GLY A 525 -28.29 -14.82 -28.33
N LEU A 526 -27.59 -15.87 -28.75
CA LEU A 526 -26.39 -16.42 -28.11
C LEU A 526 -25.11 -15.64 -28.52
N ILE A 527 -25.09 -14.33 -28.29
CA ILE A 527 -23.96 -13.47 -28.62
C ILE A 527 -23.45 -12.83 -27.33
N ASN A 528 -22.15 -12.85 -27.15
CA ASN A 528 -21.50 -12.14 -26.06
C ASN A 528 -21.23 -10.69 -26.47
N TYR A 529 -21.97 -9.76 -25.89
CA TYR A 529 -21.83 -8.31 -26.05
C TYR A 529 -21.03 -7.66 -24.92
N ALA A 530 -20.59 -8.44 -23.92
CA ALA A 530 -19.75 -7.90 -22.85
C ALA A 530 -18.43 -7.40 -23.46
N SER A 531 -18.04 -6.17 -23.16
CA SER A 531 -16.72 -5.68 -23.55
C SER A 531 -15.67 -6.53 -22.83
N SER A 532 -14.67 -6.99 -23.55
CA SER A 532 -13.49 -7.66 -22.99
C SER A 532 -12.65 -6.73 -22.08
N ASP A 533 -13.10 -5.51 -21.90
CA ASP A 533 -12.40 -4.42 -21.21
C ASP A 533 -12.87 -4.19 -19.77
N GLU A 534 -13.68 -5.08 -19.15
CA GLU A 534 -14.02 -4.97 -17.72
C GLU A 534 -12.79 -5.01 -16.81
N ASP A 535 -11.63 -5.41 -17.33
CA ASP A 535 -10.38 -5.52 -16.60
C ASP A 535 -9.39 -4.37 -16.82
N GLU A 536 -9.66 -3.42 -17.71
CA GLU A 536 -8.77 -2.28 -17.97
C GLU A 536 -9.31 -0.98 -17.36
N VAL A 537 -9.21 -0.83 -16.04
CA VAL A 537 -9.30 0.48 -15.39
C VAL A 537 -8.03 1.27 -15.71
N PHE A 538 -8.00 1.95 -16.85
CA PHE A 538 -6.93 2.88 -17.22
C PHE A 538 -7.42 4.32 -17.08
N ILE A 539 -6.84 5.04 -16.11
CA ILE A 539 -6.96 6.49 -15.98
C ILE A 539 -6.42 7.12 -17.28
N GLY A 540 -7.29 7.50 -18.15
CA GLY A 540 -6.96 8.13 -19.45
C GLY A 540 -7.77 7.64 -20.65
N ARG A 541 -8.54 6.56 -20.52
CA ARG A 541 -9.43 6.03 -21.57
C ARG A 541 -10.90 6.40 -21.41
N ASP A 542 -11.25 7.17 -20.38
CA ASP A 542 -12.62 7.70 -20.18
C ASP A 542 -13.14 8.61 -21.30
N LEU A 543 -12.32 8.89 -22.31
CA LEU A 543 -12.71 9.70 -23.47
C LEU A 543 -13.15 8.88 -24.70
N ALA A 544 -13.08 7.55 -24.68
CA ALA A 544 -13.55 6.71 -25.79
C ALA A 544 -13.94 5.30 -25.31
N HIS A 545 -14.99 5.15 -24.51
CA HIS A 545 -15.71 3.88 -24.43
C HIS A 545 -16.41 3.64 -25.76
N THR A 546 -15.69 3.11 -26.73
CA THR A 546 -16.29 2.57 -27.95
C THR A 546 -16.95 1.24 -27.58
N ARG A 547 -18.27 1.26 -27.43
CA ARG A 547 -19.07 0.03 -27.34
C ARG A 547 -18.76 -0.85 -28.54
N PRO A 548 -18.54 -2.17 -28.38
CA PRO A 548 -18.23 -3.07 -29.50
C PRO A 548 -19.44 -3.33 -30.41
N TYR A 549 -20.55 -2.62 -30.21
CA TYR A 549 -21.82 -2.77 -30.95
C TYR A 549 -22.49 -1.44 -31.23
N GLY A 550 -23.35 -1.40 -32.25
CA GLY A 550 -24.08 -0.21 -32.70
C GLY A 550 -25.19 0.21 -31.74
N GLU A 551 -25.73 1.42 -31.95
CA GLU A 551 -26.79 2.01 -31.13
C GLU A 551 -28.07 1.16 -31.09
N ASP A 552 -28.42 0.48 -32.18
CA ASP A 552 -29.60 -0.39 -32.24
C ASP A 552 -29.49 -1.56 -31.25
N ILE A 553 -28.31 -2.17 -31.13
CA ILE A 553 -28.03 -3.25 -30.18
C ILE A 553 -27.99 -2.69 -28.75
N ALA A 554 -27.39 -1.50 -28.54
CA ALA A 554 -27.39 -0.85 -27.23
C ALA A 554 -28.83 -0.60 -26.73
N THR A 555 -29.70 -0.08 -27.59
CA THR A 555 -31.10 0.13 -27.28
C THR A 555 -31.82 -1.18 -26.96
N ALA A 556 -31.58 -2.23 -27.75
CA ALA A 556 -32.17 -3.54 -27.50
C ALA A 556 -31.69 -4.16 -26.17
N ILE A 557 -30.42 -4.00 -25.80
CA ILE A 557 -29.88 -4.43 -24.50
C ILE A 557 -30.59 -3.69 -23.36
N ASP A 558 -30.71 -2.36 -23.44
CA ASP A 558 -31.33 -1.56 -22.40
C ASP A 558 -32.84 -1.86 -22.26
N GLU A 559 -33.55 -2.14 -23.35
CA GLU A 559 -34.95 -2.61 -23.35
C GLU A 559 -35.09 -3.99 -22.70
N GLU A 560 -34.24 -4.96 -23.05
CA GLU A 560 -34.25 -6.29 -22.46
C GLU A 560 -33.95 -6.28 -20.96
N VAL A 561 -32.94 -5.50 -20.53
CA VAL A 561 -32.60 -5.31 -19.11
C VAL A 561 -33.80 -4.72 -18.37
N LYS A 562 -34.45 -3.71 -18.95
CA LYS A 562 -35.64 -3.10 -18.36
C LYS A 562 -36.77 -4.11 -18.24
N ASN A 563 -37.07 -4.88 -19.28
CA ASN A 563 -38.13 -5.89 -19.27
C ASN A 563 -37.90 -6.95 -18.17
N ILE A 564 -36.65 -7.45 -18.04
CA ILE A 564 -36.26 -8.40 -16.98
C ILE A 564 -36.55 -7.80 -15.59
N ILE A 565 -36.16 -6.55 -15.37
CA ILE A 565 -36.37 -5.88 -14.08
C ILE A 565 -37.86 -5.69 -13.80
N ASP A 566 -38.63 -5.21 -14.79
CA ASP A 566 -40.08 -4.97 -14.66
C ASP A 566 -40.84 -6.27 -14.37
N ASP A 567 -40.52 -7.38 -15.05
CA ASP A 567 -41.08 -8.69 -14.82
C ASP A 567 -40.77 -9.25 -13.42
N CYS A 568 -39.49 -9.14 -13.01
CA CYS A 568 -39.04 -9.54 -11.67
C CYS A 568 -39.70 -8.70 -10.59
N TYR A 569 -39.87 -7.40 -10.82
CA TYR A 569 -40.56 -6.50 -9.90
C TYR A 569 -42.03 -6.88 -9.72
N ALA A 570 -42.74 -7.17 -10.81
CA ALA A 570 -44.12 -7.62 -10.77
C ALA A 570 -44.28 -8.94 -9.99
N GLN A 571 -43.34 -9.89 -10.19
CA GLN A 571 -43.32 -11.15 -9.44
C GLN A 571 -43.04 -10.92 -7.95
N ALA A 572 -42.05 -10.10 -7.59
CA ALA A 572 -41.77 -9.74 -6.22
C ALA A 572 -42.98 -9.12 -5.53
N LYS A 573 -43.67 -8.19 -6.22
CA LYS A 573 -44.87 -7.53 -5.72
C LYS A 573 -46.02 -8.50 -5.48
N LYS A 574 -46.22 -9.46 -6.38
CA LYS A 574 -47.23 -10.52 -6.23
C LYS A 574 -46.93 -11.37 -4.99
N ILE A 575 -45.70 -11.90 -4.85
CA ILE A 575 -45.33 -12.79 -3.73
C ILE A 575 -45.46 -12.04 -2.40
N ILE A 576 -44.97 -10.82 -2.29
CA ILE A 576 -45.02 -10.05 -1.02
C ILE A 576 -46.50 -9.70 -0.68
N SER A 577 -47.32 -9.38 -1.69
CA SER A 577 -48.74 -9.11 -1.45
C SER A 577 -49.53 -10.35 -0.97
N GLU A 578 -49.14 -11.55 -1.40
CA GLU A 578 -49.72 -12.82 -0.93
C GLU A 578 -49.31 -13.13 0.52
N HIS A 579 -48.21 -12.57 1.02
CA HIS A 579 -47.66 -12.77 2.37
C HIS A 579 -47.61 -11.47 3.20
N ILE A 580 -48.57 -10.58 3.03
CA ILE A 580 -48.61 -9.28 3.70
C ILE A 580 -48.71 -9.42 5.23
N ASP A 581 -49.41 -10.44 5.72
CA ASP A 581 -49.51 -10.74 7.15
C ASP A 581 -48.19 -11.18 7.77
N VAL A 582 -47.37 -11.94 7.01
CA VAL A 582 -46.02 -12.31 7.43
C VAL A 582 -45.10 -11.09 7.41
N LEU A 583 -45.24 -10.20 6.42
CA LEU A 583 -44.47 -8.95 6.32
C LEU A 583 -44.71 -8.07 7.56
N GLU A 584 -45.97 -7.91 7.99
CA GLU A 584 -46.32 -7.14 9.18
C GLU A 584 -45.76 -7.77 10.46
N LYS A 585 -45.99 -9.06 10.68
CA LYS A 585 -45.49 -9.80 11.86
C LYS A 585 -43.98 -9.82 11.95
N SER A 586 -43.29 -10.04 10.83
CA SER A 586 -41.84 -10.04 10.77
C SER A 586 -41.26 -8.65 11.10
N SER A 587 -41.89 -7.60 10.56
CA SER A 587 -41.48 -6.22 10.84
C SER A 587 -41.70 -5.84 12.31
N GLU A 588 -42.81 -6.23 12.92
CA GLU A 588 -43.06 -6.03 14.35
C GLU A 588 -42.05 -6.76 15.20
N LEU A 589 -41.71 -8.01 14.88
CA LEU A 589 -40.71 -8.81 15.58
C LEU A 589 -39.31 -8.18 15.48
N LEU A 590 -38.96 -7.63 14.30
CA LEU A 590 -37.71 -6.90 14.10
C LEU A 590 -37.66 -5.59 14.88
N LEU A 591 -38.78 -4.87 15.00
CA LEU A 591 -38.83 -3.65 15.82
C LEU A 591 -38.68 -3.95 17.31
N GLU A 592 -39.18 -5.11 17.77
CA GLU A 592 -39.04 -5.55 19.18
C GLU A 592 -37.63 -6.07 19.48
N LYS A 593 -37.08 -6.97 18.65
CA LYS A 593 -35.83 -7.70 18.93
C LYS A 593 -34.60 -7.13 18.24
N GLU A 594 -34.76 -6.25 17.27
CA GLU A 594 -33.72 -5.68 16.38
C GLU A 594 -33.00 -6.74 15.51
N LYS A 595 -33.12 -8.02 15.85
CA LYS A 595 -32.53 -9.16 15.13
C LYS A 595 -33.40 -10.40 15.28
N VAL A 596 -33.64 -11.08 14.15
CA VAL A 596 -34.47 -12.28 14.07
C VAL A 596 -33.67 -13.41 13.46
N THR A 597 -33.76 -14.62 14.06
CA THR A 597 -33.10 -15.82 13.55
C THR A 597 -33.96 -16.53 12.52
N ARG A 598 -33.36 -17.52 11.83
CA ARG A 598 -34.08 -18.37 10.86
C ARG A 598 -35.33 -19.00 11.48
N GLU A 599 -35.17 -19.64 12.62
CA GLU A 599 -36.25 -20.40 13.29
C GLU A 599 -37.41 -19.49 13.70
N GLU A 600 -37.10 -18.30 14.20
CA GLU A 600 -38.13 -17.32 14.57
C GLU A 600 -38.87 -16.78 13.37
N PHE A 601 -38.18 -16.61 12.23
CA PHE A 601 -38.80 -16.13 11.00
C PHE A 601 -39.68 -17.20 10.31
N GLU A 602 -39.17 -18.44 10.19
CA GLU A 602 -39.91 -19.56 9.61
C GLU A 602 -41.19 -19.88 10.39
N ALA A 603 -41.16 -19.76 11.72
CA ALA A 603 -42.35 -19.95 12.57
C ALA A 603 -43.50 -18.95 12.26
N LEU A 604 -43.24 -17.84 11.58
CA LEU A 604 -44.30 -16.89 11.18
C LEU A 604 -45.17 -17.43 10.05
N PHE A 605 -44.62 -18.30 9.20
CA PHE A 605 -45.37 -18.96 8.13
C PHE A 605 -46.21 -20.12 8.65
N ASP A 606 -45.69 -20.90 9.64
CA ASP A 606 -46.41 -22.05 10.21
C ASP A 606 -47.67 -21.62 11.00
N ASN A 607 -47.68 -20.47 11.63
CA ASN A 607 -48.81 -19.92 12.36
C ASN A 607 -49.92 -19.34 11.46
N GLY A 608 -49.71 -19.31 10.13
CA GLY A 608 -50.69 -18.86 9.13
C GLY A 608 -51.53 -20.00 8.49
N SER A 609 -51.12 -21.26 8.65
CA SER A 609 -51.79 -22.44 8.03
C SER A 609 -52.79 -23.12 8.95
N GLY A 610 -53.65 -22.34 9.57
CA GLY A 610 -54.81 -22.84 10.27
C GLY A 610 -56.09 -22.71 9.43
N THR A 611 -56.18 -23.37 8.27
CA THR A 611 -57.39 -23.98 7.63
C THR A 611 -57.08 -24.39 6.19
N ASP A 612 -57.44 -25.67 5.91
CA ASP A 612 -57.57 -26.35 4.62
C ASP A 612 -56.34 -27.09 4.05
N ASP A 613 -56.23 -28.31 4.56
CA ASP A 613 -55.68 -29.48 3.86
C ASP A 613 -56.56 -29.78 2.62
N ASP A 614 -56.09 -29.43 1.43
CA ASP A 614 -56.49 -30.11 0.19
C ASP A 614 -55.42 -29.92 -0.90
N GLY A 615 -54.89 -31.05 -1.33
CA GLY A 615 -53.77 -31.22 -2.22
C GLY A 615 -53.82 -30.41 -3.52
N ILE A 616 -52.70 -29.81 -3.85
CA ILE A 616 -52.40 -29.48 -5.25
C ILE A 616 -50.98 -29.97 -5.59
N MET A 617 -51.03 -31.03 -6.43
CA MET A 617 -49.90 -31.57 -7.18
C MET A 617 -49.13 -30.45 -7.94
N GLY A 618 -47.81 -30.66 -8.02
CA GLY A 618 -46.87 -29.85 -8.78
C GLY A 618 -47.33 -29.48 -10.19
N THR A 619 -47.24 -28.22 -10.47
CA THR A 619 -47.28 -27.72 -11.85
C THR A 619 -45.87 -27.34 -12.26
N THR A 620 -45.31 -28.17 -13.12
CA THR A 620 -44.07 -27.92 -13.85
C THR A 620 -44.24 -26.64 -14.67
N ILE A 621 -43.47 -25.62 -14.39
CA ILE A 621 -43.37 -24.43 -15.23
C ILE A 621 -42.22 -24.68 -16.22
N VAL A 622 -42.58 -24.70 -17.51
CA VAL A 622 -41.69 -24.80 -18.69
C VAL A 622 -40.92 -23.50 -18.90
#